data_d8e732bc69bf0fff486e043acdde1c08
#
_entry.id   d8e732bc69bf0fff486e043acdde1c08
#
_cell.length_a   1.000
_cell.length_b   1.000
_cell.length_c   1.000
_cell.angle_alpha   90.00
_cell.angle_beta   90.00
_cell.angle_gamma   90.00
#
_symmetry.space_group_name_H-M   'P 1'
#
loop_
_entity.id
_entity.type
_entity.pdbx_description
1 polymer ?
#
loop_
_entity_poly.entity_id
_entity_poly.type
_entity_poly.pdbx_seq_one_letter_code
_entity_poly.pdbx_strand_id
1 'polypeptide(L)'
;EYFNDPLTAIQTSYTHGVTDEFIRPSVIVLGSLENGRLRNGDAAIMFNFRADRARQLSYMLAGNEIKGYPHPESPDVELVTMTNFDQAFYRAKVAFHQVRIKNILAEVLSKAGKRQLRTSETEKYAHVTYFFNGGNEKPYADEDRDMISSPKVATYDLQPEMSSVEV
;
A
#
# COMPACT_ATOMS: atom_id res chain seq x y z
N GLU A 1 -3.98 11.71 -18.90
CA GLU A 1 -3.43 12.27 -20.14
C GLU A 1 -3.06 11.14 -21.09
N TYR A 2 -2.93 11.46 -22.41
CA TYR A 2 -2.64 10.47 -23.44
C TYR A 2 -1.37 10.89 -24.18
N PHE A 3 -0.46 9.95 -24.39
CA PHE A 3 0.82 10.16 -25.08
C PHE A 3 1.09 9.01 -26.04
N ASN A 4 1.88 9.27 -27.07
CA ASN A 4 2.32 8.24 -28.01
C ASN A 4 3.67 7.60 -27.63
N ASP A 5 4.34 8.17 -26.64
CA ASP A 5 5.66 7.75 -26.18
C ASP A 5 5.82 7.99 -24.68
N PRO A 6 6.31 7.01 -23.90
CA PRO A 6 6.46 7.14 -22.45
C PRO A 6 7.51 8.20 -22.05
N LEU A 7 8.58 8.38 -22.81
CA LEU A 7 9.58 9.41 -22.50
C LEU A 7 9.00 10.81 -22.64
N THR A 8 8.18 11.04 -23.66
CA THR A 8 7.45 12.29 -23.84
C THR A 8 6.50 12.57 -22.67
N ALA A 9 5.81 11.55 -22.14
CA ALA A 9 4.95 11.68 -20.97
C ALA A 9 5.73 12.16 -19.74
N ILE A 10 6.87 11.53 -19.45
CA ILE A 10 7.75 11.89 -18.34
C ILE A 10 8.33 13.30 -18.51
N GLN A 11 8.88 13.61 -19.67
CA GLN A 11 9.46 14.92 -19.96
C GLN A 11 8.42 16.05 -19.85
N THR A 12 7.21 15.80 -20.34
CA THR A 12 6.10 16.76 -20.21
C THR A 12 5.76 17.01 -18.75
N SER A 13 5.68 15.97 -17.93
CA SER A 13 5.43 16.09 -16.48
C SER A 13 6.54 16.92 -15.82
N TYR A 14 7.79 16.63 -16.11
CA TYR A 14 8.93 17.37 -15.55
C TYR A 14 8.95 18.83 -15.96
N THR A 15 8.58 19.14 -17.21
CA THR A 15 8.47 20.52 -17.71
C THR A 15 7.41 21.33 -16.93
N HIS A 16 6.38 20.65 -16.42
CA HIS A 16 5.37 21.26 -15.54
C HIS A 16 5.76 21.25 -14.05
N GLY A 17 6.99 20.88 -13.71
CA GLY A 17 7.47 20.82 -12.32
C GLY A 17 6.92 19.64 -11.50
N VAL A 18 6.31 18.66 -12.17
CA VAL A 18 5.79 17.45 -11.52
C VAL A 18 6.74 16.31 -11.79
N THR A 19 7.47 15.86 -10.76
CA THR A 19 8.56 14.88 -10.88
C THR A 19 8.25 13.59 -10.14
N ASP A 20 8.90 12.50 -10.56
CA ASP A 20 9.01 11.21 -9.89
C ASP A 20 7.66 10.64 -9.39
N GLU A 21 7.49 10.49 -8.10
CA GLU A 21 6.29 9.88 -7.50
C GLU A 21 5.00 10.70 -7.68
N PHE A 22 5.11 11.97 -8.08
CA PHE A 22 3.97 12.85 -8.32
C PHE A 22 3.48 12.83 -9.77
N ILE A 23 4.20 12.15 -10.68
CA ILE A 23 3.79 11.98 -12.08
C ILE A 23 2.39 11.36 -12.13
N ARG A 24 1.49 12.02 -12.82
CA ARG A 24 0.12 11.54 -12.96
C ARG A 24 0.03 10.33 -13.87
N PRO A 25 -0.89 9.39 -13.60
CA PRO A 25 -1.13 8.27 -14.48
C PRO A 25 -1.38 8.73 -15.92
N SER A 26 -0.62 8.16 -16.86
CA SER A 26 -0.67 8.51 -18.28
C SER A 26 -0.92 7.26 -19.11
N VAL A 27 -1.72 7.40 -20.16
CA VAL A 27 -2.02 6.32 -21.10
C VAL A 27 -1.11 6.48 -22.31
N ILE A 28 -0.34 5.46 -22.60
CA ILE A 28 0.48 5.41 -23.81
C ILE A 28 -0.29 4.71 -24.92
N VAL A 29 -0.57 5.45 -25.98
CA VAL A 29 -1.37 4.96 -27.12
C VAL A 29 -0.43 4.39 -28.17
N LEU A 30 -0.27 3.07 -28.19
CA LEU A 30 0.51 2.35 -29.20
C LEU A 30 -0.45 1.81 -30.28
N GLY A 31 -0.69 2.61 -31.31
CA GLY A 31 -1.57 2.24 -32.42
C GLY A 31 -3.06 2.48 -32.16
N SER A 32 -3.67 1.82 -31.19
CA SER A 32 -5.06 2.09 -30.78
C SER A 32 -5.20 2.18 -29.26
N LEU A 33 -6.22 2.89 -28.78
CA LEU A 33 -6.55 3.01 -27.35
C LEU A 33 -6.91 1.67 -26.70
N GLU A 34 -7.26 0.66 -27.50
CA GLU A 34 -7.65 -0.66 -26.99
C GLU A 34 -6.46 -1.57 -26.70
N ASN A 35 -5.27 -1.22 -27.21
CA ASN A 35 -4.07 -1.99 -26.95
C ASN A 35 -3.61 -1.81 -25.50
N GLY A 36 -3.38 -2.93 -24.83
CA GLY A 36 -2.94 -2.97 -23.41
C GLY A 36 -4.05 -2.80 -22.37
N ARG A 37 -5.32 -2.74 -22.76
CA ARG A 37 -6.44 -2.76 -21.82
C ARG A 37 -6.76 -4.19 -21.38
N LEU A 38 -7.09 -4.34 -20.11
CA LEU A 38 -7.65 -5.58 -19.59
C LEU A 38 -9.05 -5.82 -20.17
N ARG A 39 -9.35 -7.08 -20.50
CA ARG A 39 -10.61 -7.54 -21.06
C ARG A 39 -11.22 -8.63 -20.20
N ASN A 40 -12.49 -8.90 -20.37
CA ASN A 40 -13.15 -10.03 -19.72
C ASN A 40 -12.42 -11.34 -20.06
N GLY A 41 -12.13 -12.12 -19.03
CA GLY A 41 -11.41 -13.38 -19.16
C GLY A 41 -9.88 -13.26 -19.11
N ASP A 42 -9.33 -12.05 -19.03
CA ASP A 42 -7.90 -11.88 -18.80
C ASP A 42 -7.51 -12.28 -17.37
N ALA A 43 -6.24 -12.63 -17.20
CA ALA A 43 -5.63 -12.87 -15.89
C ALA A 43 -4.62 -11.78 -15.57
N ALA A 44 -4.60 -11.35 -14.31
CA ALA A 44 -3.66 -10.36 -13.80
C ALA A 44 -2.97 -10.88 -12.53
N ILE A 45 -1.68 -10.63 -12.42
CA ILE A 45 -0.88 -10.93 -11.23
C ILE A 45 -0.41 -9.62 -10.61
N MET A 46 -0.86 -9.35 -9.38
CA MET A 46 -0.36 -8.23 -8.58
C MET A 46 0.93 -8.66 -7.90
N PHE A 47 2.07 -8.40 -8.54
CA PHE A 47 3.40 -8.82 -8.11
C PHE A 47 3.98 -7.95 -6.98
N ASN A 48 3.16 -7.69 -5.96
CA ASN A 48 3.52 -6.90 -4.79
C ASN A 48 3.33 -7.74 -3.53
N PHE A 49 4.31 -7.74 -2.64
CA PHE A 49 4.18 -8.39 -1.32
C PHE A 49 3.67 -7.44 -0.25
N ARG A 50 3.91 -6.15 -0.41
CA ARG A 50 3.45 -5.10 0.50
C ARG A 50 2.03 -4.67 0.11
N ALA A 51 1.10 -4.76 1.07
CA ALA A 51 -0.33 -4.61 0.83
C ALA A 51 -0.82 -3.15 0.75
N ASP A 52 -0.16 -2.20 1.41
CA ASP A 52 -0.65 -0.87 1.69
C ASP A 52 -1.29 -0.15 0.48
N ARG A 53 -0.50 0.31 -0.49
CA ARG A 53 -1.01 0.99 -1.70
C ARG A 53 -1.48 0.00 -2.78
N ALA A 54 -0.88 -1.19 -2.84
CA ALA A 54 -1.29 -2.23 -3.79
C ALA A 54 -2.74 -2.69 -3.59
N ARG A 55 -3.26 -2.57 -2.37
CA ARG A 55 -4.66 -2.88 -2.02
C ARG A 55 -5.65 -2.08 -2.85
N GLN A 56 -5.44 -0.77 -3.01
CA GLN A 56 -6.35 0.11 -3.76
C GLN A 56 -6.46 -0.32 -5.23
N LEU A 57 -5.32 -0.55 -5.90
CA LEU A 57 -5.32 -1.00 -7.28
C LEU A 57 -5.93 -2.39 -7.43
N SER A 58 -5.65 -3.29 -6.48
CA SER A 58 -6.24 -4.64 -6.48
C SER A 58 -7.76 -4.60 -6.31
N TYR A 59 -8.30 -3.69 -5.49
CA TYR A 59 -9.75 -3.50 -5.38
C TYR A 59 -10.36 -3.04 -6.70
N MET A 60 -9.74 -2.10 -7.39
CA MET A 60 -10.21 -1.63 -8.69
C MET A 60 -10.22 -2.77 -9.73
N LEU A 61 -9.14 -3.56 -9.81
CA LEU A 61 -9.02 -4.70 -10.73
C LEU A 61 -10.02 -5.81 -10.42
N ALA A 62 -10.32 -6.04 -9.15
CA ALA A 62 -11.29 -7.05 -8.73
C ALA A 62 -12.75 -6.59 -8.76
N GLY A 63 -13.01 -5.36 -9.17
CA GLY A 63 -14.37 -4.82 -9.21
C GLY A 63 -14.97 -4.54 -7.82
N ASN A 64 -14.14 -4.28 -6.81
CA ASN A 64 -14.60 -3.87 -5.48
C ASN A 64 -14.85 -2.36 -5.44
N GLU A 65 -15.91 -1.94 -4.76
CA GLU A 65 -16.16 -0.51 -4.54
C GLU A 65 -15.11 0.11 -3.61
N ILE A 66 -14.60 1.28 -4.00
CA ILE A 66 -13.77 2.12 -3.16
C ILE A 66 -14.55 3.41 -2.86
N LYS A 67 -14.83 3.65 -1.59
CA LYS A 67 -15.58 4.83 -1.14
C LYS A 67 -14.93 6.12 -1.66
N GLY A 68 -15.72 6.92 -2.37
CA GLY A 68 -15.27 8.21 -2.91
C GLY A 68 -14.59 8.14 -4.29
N TYR A 69 -14.46 6.95 -4.87
CA TYR A 69 -14.00 6.77 -6.24
C TYR A 69 -15.13 6.23 -7.12
N PRO A 70 -15.42 6.88 -8.26
CA PRO A 70 -16.37 6.33 -9.21
C PRO A 70 -15.80 4.99 -9.71
N HIS A 71 -16.61 3.95 -9.65
CA HIS A 71 -16.23 2.63 -10.13
C HIS A 71 -16.65 2.51 -11.60
N PRO A 72 -15.74 2.64 -12.56
CA PRO A 72 -16.07 2.30 -13.95
C PRO A 72 -16.38 0.80 -14.01
N GLU A 73 -17.17 0.39 -15.01
CA GLU A 73 -17.34 -1.03 -15.30
C GLU A 73 -15.95 -1.67 -15.47
N SER A 74 -15.55 -2.48 -14.51
CA SER A 74 -14.29 -3.21 -14.57
C SER A 74 -14.52 -4.51 -15.34
N PRO A 75 -13.57 -4.91 -16.20
CA PRO A 75 -13.64 -6.21 -16.85
C PRO A 75 -13.59 -7.33 -15.81
N ASP A 76 -14.19 -8.45 -16.10
CA ASP A 76 -14.10 -9.65 -15.27
C ASP A 76 -12.70 -10.29 -15.47
N VAL A 77 -11.80 -9.97 -14.57
CA VAL A 77 -10.38 -10.38 -14.59
C VAL A 77 -10.14 -11.38 -13.48
N GLU A 78 -9.45 -12.46 -13.80
CA GLU A 78 -8.93 -13.37 -12.78
C GLU A 78 -7.69 -12.74 -12.12
N LEU A 79 -7.85 -12.21 -10.90
CA LEU A 79 -6.78 -11.56 -10.18
C LEU A 79 -6.08 -12.53 -9.21
N VAL A 80 -4.76 -12.58 -9.28
CA VAL A 80 -3.90 -13.27 -8.31
C VAL A 80 -3.04 -12.24 -7.59
N THR A 81 -3.07 -12.25 -6.26
CA THR A 81 -2.18 -11.45 -5.42
C THR A 81 -1.10 -12.31 -4.80
N MET A 82 0.12 -11.78 -4.62
CA MET A 82 1.22 -12.56 -4.05
C MET A 82 0.96 -12.91 -2.58
N THR A 83 0.29 -12.04 -1.83
CA THR A 83 -0.08 -12.29 -0.44
C THR A 83 -1.49 -11.78 -0.17
N ASN A 84 -2.06 -12.10 0.96
CA ASN A 84 -3.37 -11.58 1.36
C ASN A 84 -3.26 -10.10 1.72
N PHE A 85 -3.84 -9.23 0.90
CA PHE A 85 -3.85 -7.78 1.12
C PHE A 85 -4.95 -7.32 2.06
N ASP A 86 -6.07 -8.04 2.09
CA ASP A 86 -7.20 -7.76 2.97
C ASP A 86 -8.06 -9.01 3.13
N GLN A 87 -8.56 -9.25 4.34
CA GLN A 87 -9.44 -10.40 4.61
C GLN A 87 -10.80 -10.28 3.92
N ALA A 88 -11.25 -9.05 3.66
CA ALA A 88 -12.49 -8.78 2.93
C ALA A 88 -12.34 -8.93 1.40
N PHE A 89 -11.14 -9.17 0.92
CA PHE A 89 -10.83 -9.24 -0.52
C PHE A 89 -11.06 -10.66 -1.06
N TYR A 90 -12.31 -10.96 -1.40
CA TYR A 90 -12.75 -12.30 -1.78
C TYR A 90 -12.64 -12.64 -3.28
N ARG A 91 -12.43 -11.66 -4.15
CA ARG A 91 -12.37 -11.85 -5.61
C ARG A 91 -10.98 -12.10 -6.17
N ALA A 92 -9.95 -12.11 -5.34
CA ALA A 92 -8.60 -12.45 -5.75
C ALA A 92 -8.16 -13.80 -5.18
N LYS A 93 -7.43 -14.55 -5.98
CA LYS A 93 -6.68 -15.72 -5.51
C LYS A 93 -5.39 -15.27 -4.85
N VAL A 94 -4.99 -15.92 -3.77
CA VAL A 94 -3.74 -15.61 -3.04
C VAL A 94 -2.71 -16.68 -3.35
N ALA A 95 -1.55 -16.28 -3.89
CA ALA A 95 -0.48 -17.20 -4.23
C ALA A 95 0.22 -17.77 -2.98
N PHE A 96 0.51 -16.90 -2.00
CA PHE A 96 1.19 -17.26 -0.76
C PHE A 96 0.41 -16.73 0.44
N HIS A 97 -0.24 -17.63 1.17
CA HIS A 97 -0.95 -17.24 2.38
C HIS A 97 0.03 -16.82 3.48
N GLN A 98 -0.34 -15.79 4.23
CA GLN A 98 0.46 -15.35 5.38
C GLN A 98 0.54 -16.46 6.43
N VAL A 99 1.75 -16.78 6.82
CA VAL A 99 2.02 -17.69 7.93
C VAL A 99 2.14 -16.86 9.20
N ARG A 100 1.32 -17.15 10.19
CA ARG A 100 1.42 -16.49 11.50
C ARG A 100 2.74 -16.85 12.17
N ILE A 101 3.62 -15.87 12.31
CA ILE A 101 4.88 -16.02 13.03
C ILE A 101 4.57 -16.12 14.53
N LYS A 102 5.10 -17.16 15.19
CA LYS A 102 4.98 -17.37 16.63
C LYS A 102 6.25 -16.93 17.33
N ASN A 103 6.13 -16.64 18.64
CA ASN A 103 7.26 -16.21 19.47
C ASN A 103 7.96 -14.95 18.96
N ILE A 104 7.19 -14.02 18.41
CA ILE A 104 7.66 -12.67 18.14
C ILE A 104 7.99 -11.96 19.45
N LEU A 105 8.81 -10.90 19.39
CA LEU A 105 9.29 -10.20 20.59
C LEU A 105 8.13 -9.77 21.51
N ALA A 106 7.07 -9.17 20.94
CA ALA A 106 5.90 -8.73 21.71
C ALA A 106 5.23 -9.88 22.47
N GLU A 107 5.10 -11.05 21.84
CA GLU A 107 4.53 -12.24 22.46
C GLU A 107 5.41 -12.79 23.60
N VAL A 108 6.74 -12.81 23.37
CA VAL A 108 7.70 -13.31 24.37
C VAL A 108 7.73 -12.40 25.60
N LEU A 109 7.78 -11.08 25.39
CA LEU A 109 7.76 -10.10 26.50
C LEU A 109 6.47 -10.17 27.29
N SER A 110 5.33 -10.25 26.61
CA SER A 110 4.01 -10.38 27.24
C SER A 110 3.91 -11.66 28.08
N LYS A 111 4.33 -12.81 27.55
CA LYS A 111 4.36 -14.08 28.31
C LYS A 111 5.29 -14.03 29.52
N ALA A 112 6.35 -13.24 29.45
CA ALA A 112 7.26 -13.03 30.57
C ALA A 112 6.78 -11.94 31.56
N GLY A 113 5.56 -11.39 31.40
CA GLY A 113 5.01 -10.33 32.23
C GLY A 113 5.80 -9.03 32.19
N LYS A 114 6.43 -8.73 31.05
CA LYS A 114 7.23 -7.53 30.86
C LYS A 114 6.44 -6.46 30.12
N ARG A 115 6.52 -5.24 30.65
CA ARG A 115 5.96 -4.07 29.96
C ARG A 115 6.80 -3.71 28.72
N GLN A 116 6.16 -3.24 27.69
CA GLN A 116 6.76 -2.81 26.44
C GLN A 116 6.03 -1.58 25.90
N LEU A 117 6.79 -0.66 25.31
CA LEU A 117 6.24 0.53 24.68
C LEU A 117 6.55 0.50 23.17
N ARG A 118 5.57 0.87 22.38
CA ARG A 118 5.70 1.17 20.96
C ARG A 118 5.43 2.65 20.77
N THR A 119 6.47 3.40 20.43
CA THR A 119 6.35 4.81 20.10
C THR A 119 6.87 5.09 18.71
N SER A 120 6.21 5.95 18.00
CA SER A 120 6.61 6.40 16.66
C SER A 120 5.71 7.54 16.19
N GLU A 121 6.17 8.26 15.19
CA GLU A 121 5.32 9.18 14.47
C GLU A 121 4.34 8.48 13.51
N THR A 122 3.29 9.21 13.07
CA THR A 122 2.18 8.68 12.27
C THR A 122 2.64 7.85 11.07
N GLU A 123 3.60 8.36 10.29
CA GLU A 123 4.10 7.69 9.07
C GLU A 123 4.78 6.34 9.33
N LYS A 124 5.28 6.13 10.52
CA LYS A 124 6.02 4.93 10.91
C LYS A 124 5.28 4.07 11.93
N TYR A 125 4.12 4.52 12.42
CA TYR A 125 3.39 3.84 13.49
C TYR A 125 3.02 2.40 13.17
N ALA A 126 2.52 2.15 11.95
CA ALA A 126 2.21 0.79 11.53
C ALA A 126 3.44 -0.13 11.50
N HIS A 127 4.65 0.41 11.26
CA HIS A 127 5.87 -0.39 11.25
C HIS A 127 6.24 -0.92 12.63
N VAL A 128 6.11 -0.09 13.68
CA VAL A 128 6.43 -0.48 15.06
C VAL A 128 5.29 -1.20 15.79
N THR A 129 4.08 -1.20 15.24
CA THR A 129 2.89 -1.87 15.78
C THR A 129 2.50 -3.07 14.95
N TYR A 130 1.70 -2.89 13.92
CA TYR A 130 1.13 -3.96 13.08
C TYR A 130 2.21 -4.87 12.47
N PHE A 131 3.18 -4.30 11.75
CA PHE A 131 4.21 -5.10 11.09
C PHE A 131 5.16 -5.76 12.08
N PHE A 132 5.58 -5.04 13.10
CA PHE A 132 6.46 -5.57 14.15
C PHE A 132 5.77 -6.67 14.96
N ASN A 133 4.44 -6.60 15.10
CA ASN A 133 3.63 -7.61 15.77
C ASN A 133 3.16 -8.73 14.80
N GLY A 134 3.85 -8.93 13.68
CA GLY A 134 3.58 -10.03 12.76
C GLY A 134 2.21 -9.97 12.08
N GLY A 135 1.69 -8.77 11.85
CA GLY A 135 0.38 -8.53 11.24
C GLY A 135 -0.78 -8.55 12.25
N ASN A 136 -0.51 -8.45 13.54
CA ASN A 136 -1.54 -8.36 14.58
C ASN A 136 -1.82 -6.89 14.94
N GLU A 137 -3.04 -6.43 14.68
CA GLU A 137 -3.47 -5.07 15.04
C GLU A 137 -3.62 -4.86 16.55
N LYS A 138 -4.03 -5.91 17.26
CA LYS A 138 -4.28 -5.82 18.70
C LYS A 138 -2.97 -5.79 19.49
N PRO A 139 -2.83 -4.87 20.45
CA PRO A 139 -1.71 -4.90 21.37
C PRO A 139 -1.66 -6.23 22.13
N TYR A 140 -0.47 -6.69 22.45
CA TYR A 140 -0.26 -7.77 23.41
C TYR A 140 -0.48 -7.26 24.84
N ALA A 141 -0.65 -8.16 25.80
CA ALA A 141 -0.74 -7.77 27.21
C ALA A 141 0.52 -7.00 27.62
N ASP A 142 0.34 -5.92 28.38
CA ASP A 142 1.42 -5.00 28.81
C ASP A 142 2.17 -4.30 27.68
N GLU A 143 1.53 -4.18 26.48
CA GLU A 143 2.02 -3.37 25.37
C GLU A 143 1.28 -2.02 25.35
N ASP A 144 2.02 -0.97 25.72
CA ASP A 144 1.58 0.42 25.59
C ASP A 144 1.95 0.95 24.20
N ARG A 145 1.13 1.84 23.66
CA ARG A 145 1.34 2.47 22.35
C ARG A 145 1.19 3.98 22.47
N ASP A 146 2.15 4.69 21.90
CA ASP A 146 2.13 6.14 21.79
C ASP A 146 2.40 6.58 20.36
N MET A 147 1.56 7.46 19.83
CA MET A 147 1.64 7.93 18.45
C MET A 147 1.79 9.45 18.42
N ILE A 148 2.93 9.91 17.96
CA ILE A 148 3.22 11.32 17.73
C ILE A 148 2.80 11.70 16.30
N SER A 149 2.25 12.90 16.10
CA SER A 149 1.90 13.35 14.75
C SER A 149 3.14 13.62 13.92
N SER A 150 3.19 13.10 12.70
CA SER A 150 4.21 13.49 11.72
C SER A 150 4.06 14.95 11.32
N PRO A 151 5.15 15.64 10.93
CA PRO A 151 5.09 17.05 10.52
C PRO A 151 4.23 17.19 9.25
N LYS A 152 3.49 18.31 9.18
CA LYS A 152 2.61 18.65 8.06
C LYS A 152 3.38 19.43 6.99
N VAL A 153 4.27 18.76 6.29
CA VAL A 153 5.06 19.29 5.18
C VAL A 153 4.68 18.63 3.87
N ALA A 154 4.94 19.27 2.74
CA ALA A 154 4.61 18.73 1.43
C ALA A 154 5.43 17.45 1.13
N THR A 155 6.71 17.49 1.47
CA THR A 155 7.67 16.38 1.34
C THR A 155 8.63 16.41 2.53
N TYR A 156 9.11 15.26 2.99
CA TYR A 156 9.91 15.17 4.22
C TYR A 156 11.38 15.58 4.05
N ASP A 157 11.85 15.84 2.84
CA ASP A 157 13.11 16.52 2.60
C ASP A 157 13.12 17.98 3.11
N LEU A 158 11.91 18.57 3.28
CA LEU A 158 11.75 19.91 3.88
C LEU A 158 11.87 19.88 5.41
N GLN A 159 11.72 18.73 6.05
CA GLN A 159 11.89 18.49 7.48
C GLN A 159 12.39 17.06 7.71
N PRO A 160 13.67 16.77 7.37
CA PRO A 160 14.19 15.41 7.38
C PRO A 160 14.29 14.77 8.77
N GLU A 161 14.41 15.59 9.83
CA GLU A 161 14.35 15.14 11.22
C GLU A 161 12.96 14.61 11.61
N MET A 162 11.94 15.00 10.87
CA MET A 162 10.54 14.63 11.12
C MET A 162 10.11 14.94 12.57
N SER A 163 9.55 14.01 13.31
CA SER A 163 9.18 14.17 14.74
C SER A 163 10.11 13.42 15.68
N SER A 164 11.40 13.28 15.31
CA SER A 164 12.36 12.48 16.09
C SER A 164 12.64 13.03 17.49
N VAL A 165 12.42 14.33 17.70
CA VAL A 165 12.63 14.98 19.01
C VAL A 165 11.50 14.64 19.98
N GLU A 166 10.27 14.52 19.46
CA GLU A 166 9.06 14.24 20.25
C GLU A 166 8.87 12.74 20.49
N VAL A 167 9.42 11.88 19.64
CA VAL A 167 9.35 10.40 19.73
C VAL A 167 10.35 9.88 20.76
#